data_3e716cd36b7a6bfd62aac7399acaf906
#
_entry.id   3e716cd36b7a6bfd62aac7399acaf906
#
_cell.length_a   1.000
_cell.length_b   1.000
_cell.length_c   1.000
_cell.angle_alpha   90.00
_cell.angle_beta   90.00
_cell.angle_gamma   90.00
#
_symmetry.space_group_name_H-M   'P 1'
#
loop_
_entity.id
_entity.type
_entity.pdbx_description
1 polymer ?
#
loop_
_entity_poly.entity_id
_entity_poly.type
_entity_poly.pdbx_seq_one_letter_code
_entity_poly.pdbx_strand_id
1 'polypeptide(L)'
;MLPVVVVTDLVKQFGRFAALRGVSAEFTPSRLYAILGDNGAGKTTLLRALAGLAPPTRGSISMLGTTDLRAVCGQLGYMAHPSLLYDEMSGMENLRYFARLYEISGRGRNNEGRCADVTRAVKLDPSLTRPVGQYSQGMRQRMSLARALLNYPKILLLDEPFSNVDLRSAREMVSLLTGLRDAGKTIFVVTHQASLLEAAADEFVWMEAGQIVSRTPDLQHQENR
;
A
#
# COMPACT_ATOMS: atom_id res chain seq x y z
N MET A 1 8.38 19.39 9.21
CA MET A 1 8.97 18.05 9.02
C MET A 1 9.18 17.88 7.52
N LEU A 2 10.34 17.37 7.08
CA LEU A 2 10.61 17.21 5.64
C LEU A 2 9.69 16.13 5.04
N PRO A 3 9.19 16.32 3.81
CA PRO A 3 8.33 15.35 3.15
C PRO A 3 9.10 14.05 2.84
N VAL A 4 8.43 12.91 2.98
CA VAL A 4 8.99 11.59 2.67
C VAL A 4 8.71 11.16 1.24
N VAL A 5 7.64 11.70 0.65
CA VAL A 5 7.29 11.56 -0.77
C VAL A 5 6.98 12.93 -1.33
N VAL A 6 7.59 13.27 -2.46
CA VAL A 6 7.32 14.48 -3.24
C VAL A 6 7.01 14.08 -4.68
N VAL A 7 5.87 14.50 -5.16
CA VAL A 7 5.42 14.30 -6.55
C VAL A 7 5.36 15.66 -7.21
N THR A 8 6.00 15.83 -8.37
CA THR A 8 6.05 17.12 -9.08
C THR A 8 5.61 16.94 -10.52
N ASP A 9 4.51 17.60 -10.88
CA ASP A 9 3.94 17.66 -12.23
C ASP A 9 3.83 16.30 -12.93
N LEU A 10 3.39 15.30 -12.16
CA LEU A 10 3.39 13.90 -12.57
C LEU A 10 2.34 13.63 -13.63
N VAL A 11 2.77 13.24 -14.82
CA VAL A 11 1.92 12.79 -15.93
C VAL A 11 2.20 11.34 -16.23
N LYS A 12 1.14 10.53 -16.37
CA LYS A 12 1.23 9.16 -16.85
C LYS A 12 0.23 8.92 -17.98
N GLN A 13 0.75 8.52 -19.13
CA GLN A 13 -0.04 8.19 -20.31
C GLN A 13 0.09 6.71 -20.67
N PHE A 14 -1.00 6.13 -21.14
CA PHE A 14 -1.08 4.80 -21.75
C PHE A 14 -1.66 4.98 -23.16
N GLY A 15 -0.79 4.99 -24.18
CA GLY A 15 -1.17 5.38 -25.51
C GLY A 15 -1.73 6.81 -25.56
N ARG A 16 -2.99 6.98 -25.97
CA ARG A 16 -3.67 8.28 -26.01
C ARG A 16 -4.38 8.65 -24.69
N PHE A 17 -4.48 7.73 -23.74
CA PHE A 17 -5.17 7.96 -22.48
C PHE A 17 -4.21 8.48 -21.42
N ALA A 18 -4.49 9.68 -20.91
CA ALA A 18 -3.74 10.26 -19.79
C ALA A 18 -4.41 9.86 -18.46
N ALA A 19 -3.79 8.91 -17.74
CA ALA A 19 -4.28 8.43 -16.46
C ALA A 19 -3.89 9.36 -15.29
N LEU A 20 -2.77 10.09 -15.41
CA LEU A 20 -2.39 11.17 -14.49
C LEU A 20 -2.07 12.42 -15.32
N ARG A 21 -2.52 13.59 -14.82
CA ARG A 21 -2.53 14.85 -15.58
C ARG A 21 -1.91 16.00 -14.79
N GLY A 22 -0.63 15.88 -14.41
CA GLY A 22 0.09 16.93 -13.69
C GLY A 22 -0.16 16.91 -12.19
N VAL A 23 -0.09 15.74 -11.57
CA VAL A 23 -0.24 15.58 -10.12
C VAL A 23 0.99 16.16 -9.43
N SER A 24 0.78 17.10 -8.47
CA SER A 24 1.81 17.61 -7.57
C SER A 24 1.32 17.53 -6.14
N ALA A 25 2.14 16.90 -5.26
CA ALA A 25 1.82 16.75 -3.84
C ALA A 25 3.07 16.42 -3.03
N GLU A 26 3.06 16.83 -1.77
CA GLU A 26 4.03 16.44 -0.76
C GLU A 26 3.35 15.66 0.36
N PHE A 27 4.02 14.61 0.86
CA PHE A 27 3.51 13.75 1.92
C PHE A 27 4.53 13.62 3.02
N THR A 28 4.11 13.86 4.26
CA THR A 28 4.95 13.79 5.45
C THR A 28 5.05 12.36 5.99
N PRO A 29 6.13 12.01 6.70
CA PRO A 29 6.30 10.68 7.25
C PRO A 29 5.31 10.37 8.39
N SER A 30 5.15 9.06 8.69
CA SER A 30 4.38 8.54 9.83
C SER A 30 2.91 8.95 9.81
N ARG A 31 2.32 8.97 8.62
CA ARG A 31 0.91 9.27 8.39
C ARG A 31 0.23 8.22 7.53
N LEU A 32 -1.08 8.09 7.71
CA LEU A 32 -1.96 7.29 6.87
C LEU A 32 -2.75 8.22 5.94
N TYR A 33 -2.49 8.09 4.65
CA TYR A 33 -3.16 8.82 3.58
C TYR A 33 -4.21 7.92 2.90
N ALA A 34 -5.47 8.33 2.91
CA ALA A 34 -6.54 7.68 2.18
C ALA A 34 -6.70 8.35 0.81
N ILE A 35 -6.42 7.63 -0.29
CA ILE A 35 -6.57 8.10 -1.66
C ILE A 35 -7.94 7.67 -2.17
N LEU A 36 -8.81 8.64 -2.42
CA LEU A 36 -10.21 8.46 -2.74
C LEU A 36 -10.54 9.02 -4.13
N GLY A 37 -11.68 8.68 -4.68
CA GLY A 37 -12.20 9.14 -5.97
C GLY A 37 -12.87 8.01 -6.75
N ASP A 38 -13.52 8.33 -7.85
CA ASP A 38 -14.24 7.40 -8.70
C ASP A 38 -13.33 6.38 -9.41
N ASN A 39 -13.97 5.37 -10.01
CA ASN A 39 -13.28 4.45 -10.89
C ASN A 39 -12.70 5.22 -12.09
N GLY A 40 -11.44 4.96 -12.41
CA GLY A 40 -10.74 5.69 -13.48
C GLY A 40 -10.15 7.05 -13.07
N ALA A 41 -10.30 7.51 -11.82
CA ALA A 41 -9.72 8.76 -11.34
C ALA A 41 -8.17 8.80 -11.29
N GLY A 42 -7.51 7.64 -11.50
CA GLY A 42 -6.04 7.55 -11.53
C GLY A 42 -5.40 7.04 -10.23
N LYS A 43 -6.17 6.68 -9.21
CA LYS A 43 -5.69 6.25 -7.88
C LYS A 43 -4.66 5.12 -7.93
N THR A 44 -5.03 3.97 -8.52
CA THR A 44 -4.12 2.82 -8.70
C THR A 44 -2.90 3.19 -9.56
N THR A 45 -3.08 4.07 -10.55
CA THR A 45 -1.96 4.54 -11.39
C THR A 45 -0.99 5.37 -10.59
N LEU A 46 -1.47 6.27 -9.72
CA LEU A 46 -0.63 7.04 -8.79
C LEU A 46 0.12 6.10 -7.85
N LEU A 47 -0.58 5.14 -7.23
CA LEU A 47 0.03 4.18 -6.31
C LEU A 47 1.11 3.33 -7.01
N ARG A 48 0.86 2.88 -8.25
CA ARG A 48 1.83 2.14 -9.07
C ARG A 48 3.02 2.99 -9.50
N ALA A 49 2.81 4.29 -9.76
CA ALA A 49 3.90 5.22 -10.06
C ALA A 49 4.79 5.41 -8.82
N LEU A 50 4.21 5.59 -7.63
CA LEU A 50 4.92 5.64 -6.36
C LEU A 50 5.70 4.34 -6.08
N ALA A 51 5.15 3.18 -6.44
CA ALA A 51 5.83 1.89 -6.29
C ALA A 51 6.96 1.65 -7.32
N GLY A 52 7.18 2.58 -8.26
CA GLY A 52 8.12 2.40 -9.37
C GLY A 52 7.66 1.42 -10.45
N LEU A 53 6.41 0.92 -10.38
CA LEU A 53 5.83 -0.06 -11.30
C LEU A 53 5.25 0.57 -12.56
N ALA A 54 5.00 1.88 -12.56
CA ALA A 54 4.50 2.65 -13.69
C ALA A 54 5.32 3.95 -13.83
N PRO A 55 6.48 3.91 -14.50
CA PRO A 55 7.34 5.08 -14.62
C PRO A 55 6.59 6.25 -15.25
N PRO A 56 6.80 7.49 -14.77
CA PRO A 56 6.17 8.69 -15.30
C PRO A 56 6.43 8.89 -16.80
N THR A 57 5.46 9.49 -17.51
CA THR A 57 5.68 10.02 -18.87
C THR A 57 6.35 11.39 -18.78
N ARG A 58 5.98 12.20 -17.77
CA ARG A 58 6.58 13.51 -17.45
C ARG A 58 6.48 13.76 -15.95
N GLY A 59 7.27 14.69 -15.44
CA GLY A 59 7.35 14.99 -14.02
C GLY A 59 8.28 14.07 -13.26
N SER A 60 8.29 14.16 -11.95
CA SER A 60 9.20 13.40 -11.11
C SER A 60 8.53 12.96 -9.80
N ILE A 61 9.10 11.89 -9.23
CA ILE A 61 8.78 11.39 -7.90
C ILE A 61 10.07 11.31 -7.12
N SER A 62 10.10 11.94 -5.95
CA SER A 62 11.16 11.76 -4.96
C SER A 62 10.60 10.99 -3.76
N MET A 63 11.30 9.95 -3.32
CA MET A 63 10.95 9.16 -2.15
C MET A 63 12.17 9.00 -1.25
N LEU A 64 11.97 9.20 0.05
CA LEU A 64 13.04 9.05 1.05
C LEU A 64 14.29 9.88 0.67
N GLY A 65 14.08 11.05 0.03
CA GLY A 65 15.14 11.97 -0.37
C GLY A 65 15.83 11.67 -1.70
N THR A 66 15.37 10.69 -2.50
CA THR A 66 15.94 10.37 -3.81
C THR A 66 14.87 10.24 -4.89
N THR A 67 15.24 10.59 -6.14
CA THR A 67 14.43 10.34 -7.34
C THR A 67 14.73 8.97 -7.98
N ASP A 68 15.77 8.29 -7.55
CA ASP A 68 16.03 6.91 -7.95
C ASP A 68 15.18 5.94 -7.10
N LEU A 69 13.98 5.63 -7.61
CA LEU A 69 13.08 4.72 -6.92
C LEU A 69 13.62 3.29 -6.78
N ARG A 70 14.59 2.88 -7.63
CA ARG A 70 15.23 1.56 -7.52
C ARG A 70 16.09 1.48 -6.26
N ALA A 71 16.76 2.56 -5.90
CA ALA A 71 17.59 2.63 -4.69
C ALA A 71 16.79 2.47 -3.40
N VAL A 72 15.49 2.78 -3.43
CA VAL A 72 14.59 2.73 -2.26
C VAL A 72 13.51 1.66 -2.33
N CYS A 73 13.41 0.90 -3.43
CA CYS A 73 12.37 -0.13 -3.61
C CYS A 73 12.35 -1.16 -2.46
N GLY A 74 13.50 -1.50 -1.89
CA GLY A 74 13.61 -2.36 -0.72
C GLY A 74 13.02 -1.76 0.57
N GLN A 75 12.70 -0.46 0.59
CA GLN A 75 12.05 0.22 1.71
C GLN A 75 10.54 0.48 1.44
N LEU A 76 10.02 -0.04 0.33
CA LEU A 76 8.61 0.05 -0.04
C LEU A 76 7.94 -1.32 0.14
N GLY A 77 6.74 -1.32 0.70
CA GLY A 77 5.85 -2.47 0.71
C GLY A 77 4.66 -2.19 -0.20
N TYR A 78 4.42 -3.03 -1.19
CA TYR A 78 3.33 -2.87 -2.13
C TYR A 78 2.33 -4.04 -2.03
N MET A 79 1.07 -3.71 -1.82
CA MET A 79 -0.06 -4.63 -1.85
C MET A 79 -0.97 -4.25 -3.01
N ALA A 80 -1.01 -5.09 -4.04
CA ALA A 80 -1.87 -4.91 -5.20
C ALA A 80 -3.29 -5.43 -4.92
N HIS A 81 -4.27 -4.96 -5.67
CA HIS A 81 -5.64 -5.48 -5.63
C HIS A 81 -5.69 -7.02 -5.86
N PRO A 82 -5.03 -7.64 -6.86
CA PRO A 82 -4.74 -9.07 -6.83
C PRO A 82 -3.69 -9.36 -5.74
N SER A 83 -3.92 -10.36 -4.90
CA SER A 83 -3.07 -10.65 -3.74
C SER A 83 -1.60 -10.97 -4.08
N LEU A 84 -1.32 -11.37 -5.34
CA LEU A 84 -0.01 -11.82 -5.83
C LEU A 84 0.56 -12.98 -4.98
N LEU A 85 -0.29 -13.76 -4.35
CA LEU A 85 0.06 -14.97 -3.62
C LEU A 85 -0.20 -16.19 -4.51
N TYR A 86 0.61 -17.23 -4.36
CA TYR A 86 0.43 -18.51 -5.01
C TYR A 86 -0.60 -19.33 -4.24
N ASP A 87 -1.72 -19.61 -4.89
CA ASP A 87 -2.89 -20.24 -4.25
C ASP A 87 -2.63 -21.67 -3.78
N GLU A 88 -1.72 -22.39 -4.42
CA GLU A 88 -1.35 -23.76 -4.13
C GLU A 88 -0.39 -23.89 -2.93
N MET A 89 0.24 -22.78 -2.54
CA MET A 89 1.20 -22.73 -1.43
C MET A 89 0.52 -22.27 -0.14
N SER A 90 1.00 -22.77 1.00
CA SER A 90 0.63 -22.19 2.31
C SER A 90 1.11 -20.75 2.45
N GLY A 91 0.60 -20.02 3.45
CA GLY A 91 1.03 -18.66 3.73
C GLY A 91 2.53 -18.57 4.02
N MET A 92 3.06 -19.49 4.81
CA MET A 92 4.50 -19.50 5.15
C MET A 92 5.38 -19.84 3.94
N GLU A 93 4.96 -20.76 3.05
CA GLU A 93 5.69 -21.05 1.82
C GLU A 93 5.72 -19.85 0.88
N ASN A 94 4.60 -19.14 0.72
CA ASN A 94 4.55 -17.88 0.01
C ASN A 94 5.56 -16.87 0.58
N LEU A 95 5.55 -16.64 1.89
CA LEU A 95 6.46 -15.68 2.51
C LEU A 95 7.94 -16.09 2.36
N ARG A 96 8.27 -17.38 2.51
CA ARG A 96 9.64 -17.89 2.27
C ARG A 96 10.09 -17.65 0.84
N TYR A 97 9.21 -17.88 -0.13
CA TYR A 97 9.48 -17.62 -1.55
C TYR A 97 9.83 -16.15 -1.78
N PHE A 98 8.97 -15.22 -1.31
CA PHE A 98 9.22 -13.79 -1.45
C PHE A 98 10.43 -13.30 -0.63
N ALA A 99 10.67 -13.86 0.55
CA ALA A 99 11.84 -13.53 1.35
C ALA A 99 13.15 -13.87 0.64
N ARG A 100 13.18 -14.97 -0.13
CA ARG A 100 14.32 -15.34 -1.00
C ARG A 100 14.47 -14.35 -2.16
N LEU A 101 13.38 -13.98 -2.84
CA LEU A 101 13.41 -13.00 -3.93
C LEU A 101 13.90 -11.63 -3.49
N TYR A 102 13.57 -11.22 -2.26
CA TYR A 102 14.02 -9.94 -1.70
C TYR A 102 15.44 -10.01 -1.10
N GLU A 103 16.13 -11.15 -1.20
CA GLU A 103 17.48 -11.36 -0.65
C GLU A 103 17.59 -10.97 0.83
N ILE A 104 16.51 -11.20 1.61
CA ILE A 104 16.46 -10.82 3.03
C ILE A 104 17.56 -11.52 3.83
N SER A 105 17.94 -12.75 3.43
CA SER A 105 19.01 -13.56 4.03
C SER A 105 20.40 -12.96 3.91
N GLY A 106 20.70 -12.20 2.85
CA GLY A 106 22.01 -11.55 2.65
C GLY A 106 22.37 -10.48 3.69
N ARG A 107 21.42 -10.12 4.57
CA ARG A 107 21.61 -9.14 5.66
C ARG A 107 21.82 -9.77 7.03
N GLY A 108 22.23 -11.04 7.11
CA GLY A 108 22.41 -11.78 8.38
C GLY A 108 21.11 -12.03 9.15
N ARG A 109 19.96 -11.97 8.48
CA ARG A 109 18.63 -12.10 9.10
C ARG A 109 18.06 -13.49 8.87
N ASN A 110 17.46 -14.06 9.91
CA ASN A 110 16.75 -15.34 9.82
C ASN A 110 15.44 -15.17 9.06
N ASN A 111 15.37 -15.63 7.81
CA ASN A 111 14.16 -15.57 6.98
C ASN A 111 12.97 -16.25 7.61
N GLU A 112 13.17 -17.39 8.27
CA GLU A 112 12.11 -18.16 8.90
C GLU A 112 11.48 -17.36 10.05
N GLY A 113 12.31 -16.80 10.93
CA GLY A 113 11.86 -15.92 12.01
C GLY A 113 11.07 -14.72 11.47
N ARG A 114 11.60 -14.07 10.42
CA ARG A 114 10.92 -12.93 9.80
C ARG A 114 9.57 -13.29 9.20
N CYS A 115 9.47 -14.41 8.48
CA CYS A 115 8.20 -14.89 7.94
C CYS A 115 7.17 -15.15 9.05
N ALA A 116 7.59 -15.80 10.14
CA ALA A 116 6.73 -16.03 11.30
C ALA A 116 6.30 -14.73 11.97
N ASP A 117 7.21 -13.76 12.13
CA ASP A 117 6.92 -12.48 12.77
C ASP A 117 5.90 -11.65 11.99
N VAL A 118 6.06 -11.52 10.65
CA VAL A 118 5.07 -10.79 9.85
C VAL A 118 3.72 -11.51 9.81
N THR A 119 3.70 -12.84 9.85
CA THR A 119 2.45 -13.62 9.92
C THR A 119 1.71 -13.33 11.23
N ARG A 120 2.41 -13.34 12.36
CA ARG A 120 1.81 -12.98 13.67
C ARG A 120 1.38 -11.52 13.71
N ALA A 121 2.20 -10.60 13.14
CA ALA A 121 1.88 -9.18 13.08
C ALA A 121 0.56 -8.88 12.37
N VAL A 122 0.19 -9.68 11.36
CA VAL A 122 -1.10 -9.59 10.68
C VAL A 122 -2.18 -10.49 11.32
N LYS A 123 -1.97 -10.98 12.53
CA LYS A 123 -2.90 -11.83 13.30
C LYS A 123 -3.27 -13.13 12.56
N LEU A 124 -2.30 -13.76 11.91
CA LEU A 124 -2.41 -15.11 11.35
C LEU A 124 -1.48 -16.05 12.11
N ASP A 125 -1.85 -17.33 12.12
CA ASP A 125 -1.03 -18.38 12.74
C ASP A 125 0.03 -18.88 11.73
N PRO A 126 1.34 -18.78 12.06
CA PRO A 126 2.41 -19.32 11.21
C PRO A 126 2.36 -20.84 11.01
N SER A 127 1.66 -21.58 11.88
CA SER A 127 1.55 -23.04 11.78
C SER A 127 0.51 -23.50 10.76
N LEU A 128 -0.26 -22.58 10.13
CA LEU A 128 -1.24 -22.91 9.11
C LEU A 128 -0.55 -23.51 7.87
N THR A 129 -0.82 -24.80 7.61
CA THR A 129 -0.23 -25.56 6.49
C THR A 129 -1.13 -25.59 5.25
N ARG A 130 -2.43 -25.24 5.39
CA ARG A 130 -3.36 -25.25 4.25
C ARG A 130 -2.98 -24.22 3.20
N PRO A 131 -3.22 -24.51 1.90
CA PRO A 131 -2.97 -23.56 0.80
C PRO A 131 -3.74 -22.24 0.96
N VAL A 132 -3.14 -21.14 0.47
CA VAL A 132 -3.76 -19.79 0.49
C VAL A 132 -5.06 -19.76 -0.30
N GLY A 133 -5.23 -20.62 -1.32
CA GLY A 133 -6.49 -20.79 -2.05
C GLY A 133 -7.68 -21.15 -1.16
N GLN A 134 -7.44 -21.76 0.02
CA GLN A 134 -8.46 -22.13 1.01
C GLN A 134 -8.64 -21.08 2.13
N TYR A 135 -7.94 -19.92 2.05
CA TYR A 135 -8.10 -18.86 3.02
C TYR A 135 -9.39 -18.09 2.77
N SER A 136 -10.00 -17.57 3.86
CA SER A 136 -11.02 -16.54 3.69
C SER A 136 -10.41 -15.30 3.03
N GLN A 137 -11.25 -14.44 2.43
CA GLN A 137 -10.75 -13.20 1.82
C GLN A 137 -10.00 -12.33 2.84
N GLY A 138 -10.51 -12.21 4.06
CA GLY A 138 -9.81 -11.47 5.13
C GLY A 138 -8.45 -12.08 5.49
N MET A 139 -8.32 -13.42 5.53
CA MET A 139 -7.03 -14.08 5.73
C MET A 139 -6.09 -13.84 4.56
N ARG A 140 -6.60 -13.89 3.32
CA ARG A 140 -5.81 -13.64 2.10
C ARG A 140 -5.29 -12.20 2.08
N GLN A 141 -6.12 -11.22 2.42
CA GLN A 141 -5.72 -9.80 2.51
C GLN A 141 -4.63 -9.59 3.59
N ARG A 142 -4.80 -10.20 4.77
CA ARG A 142 -3.79 -10.15 5.83
C ARG A 142 -2.47 -10.80 5.40
N MET A 143 -2.52 -11.93 4.71
CA MET A 143 -1.30 -12.59 4.19
C MET A 143 -0.63 -11.74 3.09
N SER A 144 -1.40 -11.05 2.25
CA SER A 144 -0.88 -10.09 1.27
C SER A 144 -0.19 -8.89 1.95
N LEU A 145 -0.75 -8.40 3.07
CA LEU A 145 -0.09 -7.38 3.90
C LEU A 145 1.19 -7.92 4.55
N ALA A 146 1.18 -9.17 5.06
CA ALA A 146 2.39 -9.82 5.60
C ALA A 146 3.52 -9.85 4.57
N ARG A 147 3.20 -10.20 3.32
CA ARG A 147 4.15 -10.17 2.20
C ARG A 147 4.70 -8.76 1.98
N ALA A 148 3.84 -7.73 1.98
CA ALA A 148 4.28 -6.35 1.83
C ALA A 148 5.19 -5.86 2.97
N LEU A 149 5.06 -6.46 4.16
CA LEU A 149 5.85 -6.13 5.36
C LEU A 149 7.22 -6.84 5.42
N LEU A 150 7.46 -7.87 4.60
CA LEU A 150 8.66 -8.73 4.69
C LEU A 150 9.97 -7.95 4.71
N ASN A 151 10.13 -6.98 3.84
CA ASN A 151 11.39 -6.24 3.65
C ASN A 151 11.54 -5.02 4.57
N TYR A 152 10.85 -4.99 5.71
CA TYR A 152 10.90 -3.88 6.68
C TYR A 152 10.60 -2.51 6.06
N PRO A 153 9.52 -2.36 5.29
CA PRO A 153 9.26 -1.12 4.56
C PRO A 153 9.09 0.06 5.50
N LYS A 154 9.52 1.24 5.03
CA LYS A 154 9.20 2.53 5.64
C LYS A 154 7.89 3.09 5.10
N ILE A 155 7.58 2.79 3.84
CA ILE A 155 6.37 3.23 3.14
C ILE A 155 5.57 2.01 2.71
N LEU A 156 4.27 2.01 2.99
CA LEU A 156 3.30 1.02 2.52
C LEU A 156 2.37 1.65 1.49
N LEU A 157 2.20 0.97 0.37
CA LEU A 157 1.35 1.35 -0.75
C LEU A 157 0.30 0.24 -0.93
N LEU A 158 -0.94 0.48 -0.54
CA LEU A 158 -1.99 -0.52 -0.43
C LEU A 158 -3.14 -0.20 -1.39
N ASP A 159 -3.38 -1.08 -2.35
CA ASP A 159 -4.44 -0.95 -3.36
C ASP A 159 -5.63 -1.83 -2.97
N GLU A 160 -6.72 -1.23 -2.55
CA GLU A 160 -7.98 -1.85 -2.12
C GLU A 160 -7.81 -2.95 -1.04
N PRO A 161 -7.16 -2.67 0.10
CA PRO A 161 -6.88 -3.70 1.12
C PRO A 161 -8.14 -4.25 1.81
N PHE A 162 -9.29 -3.60 1.64
CA PHE A 162 -10.59 -3.98 2.25
C PHE A 162 -11.54 -4.66 1.28
N SER A 163 -11.12 -4.88 0.00
CA SER A 163 -12.01 -5.47 -1.02
C SER A 163 -12.44 -6.88 -0.67
N ASN A 164 -13.74 -7.15 -0.84
CA ASN A 164 -14.35 -8.47 -0.69
C ASN A 164 -14.14 -9.11 0.69
N VAL A 165 -13.94 -8.31 1.74
CA VAL A 165 -13.87 -8.78 3.12
C VAL A 165 -15.10 -8.32 3.91
N ASP A 166 -15.48 -9.10 4.92
CA ASP A 166 -16.53 -8.70 5.85
C ASP A 166 -16.11 -7.50 6.71
N LEU A 167 -17.09 -6.78 7.27
CA LEU A 167 -16.86 -5.56 8.04
C LEU A 167 -15.93 -5.77 9.25
N ARG A 168 -16.02 -6.94 9.91
CA ARG A 168 -15.16 -7.26 11.05
C ARG A 168 -13.70 -7.38 10.60
N SER A 169 -13.45 -8.15 9.55
CA SER A 169 -12.11 -8.31 8.97
C SER A 169 -11.52 -6.99 8.44
N ALA A 170 -12.38 -6.12 7.85
CA ALA A 170 -11.98 -4.80 7.41
C ALA A 170 -11.55 -3.91 8.60
N ARG A 171 -12.33 -3.86 9.68
CA ARG A 171 -11.98 -3.11 10.91
C ARG A 171 -10.69 -3.63 11.57
N GLU A 172 -10.49 -4.95 11.58
CA GLU A 172 -9.24 -5.54 12.09
C GLU A 172 -8.04 -5.13 11.22
N MET A 173 -8.21 -5.04 9.90
CA MET A 173 -7.18 -4.53 8.98
C MET A 173 -6.88 -3.05 9.27
N VAL A 174 -7.90 -2.20 9.44
CA VAL A 174 -7.71 -0.79 9.82
C VAL A 174 -6.91 -0.67 11.11
N SER A 175 -7.25 -1.45 12.14
CA SER A 175 -6.48 -1.47 13.41
C SER A 175 -5.01 -1.87 13.22
N LEU A 176 -4.73 -2.82 12.31
CA LEU A 176 -3.34 -3.19 11.97
C LEU A 176 -2.61 -2.03 11.28
N LEU A 177 -3.27 -1.34 10.34
CA LEU A 177 -2.68 -0.19 9.63
C LEU A 177 -2.41 0.97 10.58
N THR A 178 -3.33 1.27 11.50
CA THR A 178 -3.15 2.28 12.55
C THR A 178 -1.92 1.97 13.41
N GLY A 179 -1.80 0.73 13.90
CA GLY A 179 -0.62 0.32 14.66
C GLY A 179 0.70 0.42 13.88
N LEU A 180 0.67 0.14 12.58
CA LEU A 180 1.85 0.30 11.71
C LEU A 180 2.22 1.78 11.49
N ARG A 181 1.22 2.68 11.34
CA ARG A 181 1.42 4.13 11.30
C ARG A 181 2.05 4.62 12.60
N ASP A 182 1.49 4.23 13.73
CA ASP A 182 1.95 4.65 15.07
C ASP A 182 3.38 4.12 15.36
N ALA A 183 3.76 3.01 14.73
CA ALA A 183 5.13 2.51 14.70
C ALA A 183 6.05 3.25 13.69
N GLY A 184 5.61 4.38 13.15
CA GLY A 184 6.40 5.27 12.30
C GLY A 184 6.36 4.97 10.79
N LYS A 185 5.47 4.09 10.30
CA LYS A 185 5.33 3.84 8.87
C LYS A 185 4.45 4.90 8.21
N THR A 186 4.81 5.27 6.98
CA THR A 186 3.94 6.07 6.10
C THR A 186 3.11 5.13 5.26
N ILE A 187 1.79 5.34 5.22
CA ILE A 187 0.86 4.41 4.60
C ILE A 187 -0.02 5.16 3.61
N PHE A 188 -0.10 4.64 2.38
CA PHE A 188 -1.04 5.10 1.36
C PHE A 188 -2.06 3.99 1.11
N VAL A 189 -3.32 4.30 1.25
CA VAL A 189 -4.43 3.36 1.04
C VAL A 189 -5.33 3.90 -0.07
N VAL A 190 -5.41 3.20 -1.18
CA VAL A 190 -6.47 3.41 -2.18
C VAL A 190 -7.66 2.55 -1.78
N THR A 191 -8.83 3.16 -1.64
CA THR A 191 -10.07 2.43 -1.31
C THR A 191 -11.31 3.17 -1.76
N HIS A 192 -12.39 2.41 -1.97
CA HIS A 192 -13.76 2.92 -2.13
C HIS A 192 -14.55 2.94 -0.82
N GLN A 193 -13.99 2.38 0.26
CA GLN A 193 -14.64 2.28 1.57
C GLN A 193 -14.07 3.34 2.52
N ALA A 194 -14.26 4.62 2.15
CA ALA A 194 -13.68 5.77 2.86
C ALA A 194 -14.07 5.82 4.35
N SER A 195 -15.32 5.45 4.67
CA SER A 195 -15.85 5.44 6.03
C SER A 195 -15.10 4.50 6.99
N LEU A 196 -14.44 3.45 6.48
CA LEU A 196 -13.59 2.59 7.31
C LEU A 196 -12.35 3.31 7.84
N LEU A 197 -11.88 4.32 7.14
CA LEU A 197 -10.67 5.07 7.47
C LEU A 197 -10.94 6.41 8.17
N GLU A 198 -12.21 6.78 8.40
CA GLU A 198 -12.59 8.09 8.96
C GLU A 198 -11.86 8.42 10.26
N ALA A 199 -11.73 7.46 11.17
CA ALA A 199 -11.03 7.64 12.44
C ALA A 199 -9.53 7.27 12.38
N ALA A 200 -9.05 6.73 11.25
CA ALA A 200 -7.70 6.18 11.13
C ALA A 200 -6.79 6.99 10.20
N ALA A 201 -7.34 7.59 9.15
CA ALA A 201 -6.57 8.40 8.22
C ALA A 201 -6.21 9.75 8.83
N ASP A 202 -4.98 10.18 8.58
CA ASP A 202 -4.51 11.52 8.96
C ASP A 202 -4.84 12.56 7.88
N GLU A 203 -5.10 12.07 6.64
CA GLU A 203 -5.44 12.93 5.51
C GLU A 203 -6.15 12.13 4.41
N PHE A 204 -7.20 12.72 3.84
CA PHE A 204 -7.93 12.23 2.69
C PHE A 204 -7.50 12.98 1.43
N VAL A 205 -7.07 12.25 0.41
CA VAL A 205 -6.58 12.78 -0.87
C VAL A 205 -7.58 12.40 -1.95
N TRP A 206 -8.34 13.39 -2.43
CA TRP A 206 -9.36 13.18 -3.45
C TRP A 206 -8.79 13.32 -4.84
N MET A 207 -9.02 12.32 -5.68
CA MET A 207 -8.61 12.30 -7.08
C MET A 207 -9.80 12.31 -8.01
N GLU A 208 -9.74 13.13 -9.05
CA GLU A 208 -10.70 13.20 -10.14
C GLU A 208 -9.96 13.40 -11.47
N ALA A 209 -10.35 12.65 -12.51
CA ALA A 209 -9.82 12.77 -13.88
C ALA A 209 -8.27 12.84 -13.97
N GLY A 210 -7.57 12.10 -13.11
CA GLY A 210 -6.10 12.02 -13.09
C GLY A 210 -5.40 13.15 -12.35
N GLN A 211 -6.12 13.94 -11.55
CA GLN A 211 -5.59 15.05 -10.73
C GLN A 211 -5.97 14.89 -9.27
N ILE A 212 -5.20 15.46 -8.35
CA ILE A 212 -5.62 15.66 -6.96
C ILE A 212 -6.43 16.95 -6.93
N VAL A 213 -7.71 16.85 -6.54
CA VAL A 213 -8.64 17.98 -6.49
C VAL A 213 -8.82 18.55 -5.09
N SER A 214 -8.60 17.73 -4.06
CA SER A 214 -8.72 18.17 -2.68
C SER A 214 -7.85 17.31 -1.75
N ARG A 215 -7.45 17.90 -0.61
CA ARG A 215 -6.76 17.24 0.49
C ARG A 215 -7.33 17.77 1.80
N THR A 216 -7.89 16.88 2.63
CA THR A 216 -8.60 17.26 3.86
C THR A 216 -8.26 16.31 5.01
N PRO A 217 -8.27 16.78 6.27
CA PRO A 217 -8.08 15.91 7.42
C PRO A 217 -9.30 15.06 7.74
N ASP A 218 -10.47 15.37 7.19
CA ASP A 218 -11.74 14.69 7.44
C ASP A 218 -12.50 14.37 6.15
N LEU A 219 -13.55 13.52 6.25
CA LEU A 219 -14.37 13.07 5.13
C LEU A 219 -15.47 14.05 4.70
N GLN A 220 -15.76 15.10 5.48
CA GLN A 220 -16.98 15.95 5.34
C GLN A 220 -17.02 16.81 4.07
N HIS A 221 -16.06 16.70 3.17
CA HIS A 221 -15.92 17.58 1.99
C HIS A 221 -16.79 17.20 0.78
N GLN A 222 -17.61 16.13 0.84
CA GLN A 222 -18.45 15.70 -0.30
C GLN A 222 -19.89 16.21 -0.31
N GLU A 223 -20.41 16.78 0.77
CA GLU A 223 -21.84 17.20 0.83
C GLU A 223 -22.16 18.54 0.12
N ASN A 224 -21.16 19.22 -0.46
CA ASN A 224 -21.34 20.55 -1.07
C ASN A 224 -21.02 20.62 -2.58
N ARG A 225 -21.22 19.52 -3.34
CA ARG A 225 -21.13 19.58 -4.82
C ARG A 225 -22.34 18.98 -5.50
#